data_28a2a28860986d0d9bcd694bcc7260ee
#
_entry.id   28a2a28860986d0d9bcd694bcc7260ee
#
_cell.length_a   1.000
_cell.length_b   1.000
_cell.length_c   1.000
_cell.angle_alpha   90.00
_cell.angle_beta   90.00
_cell.angle_gamma   90.00
#
_symmetry.space_group_name_H-M   'P 1'
#
loop_
_entity.id
_entity.type
_entity.pdbx_description
1 polymer ?
#
loop_
_entity_poly.entity_id
_entity_poly.type
_entity_poly.pdbx_seq_one_letter_code
_entity_poly.pdbx_strand_id
1 'polypeptide(L)'
;MISAYKHRDMYNGLTVCDIDIDWMIDNIIKKPCVYCGDTHRVGCDRINNNFGHTKDNVVPCCYECNCARNNNFSHEEMFVLGKAIKYIKEQRE
;
A
#
# COMPACT_ATOMS: atom_id res chain seq x y z
N MET A 1 -13.22 0.84 -0.47
CA MET A 1 -11.79 1.11 -0.22
C MET A 1 -11.48 2.59 -0.10
N ILE A 2 -11.78 3.39 -1.09
CA ILE A 2 -11.49 4.85 -1.06
C ILE A 2 -12.23 5.54 0.08
N SER A 3 -13.49 5.21 0.31
CA SER A 3 -14.28 5.78 1.41
C SER A 3 -13.66 5.49 2.77
N ALA A 4 -13.09 4.29 2.95
CA ALA A 4 -12.40 3.93 4.19
C ALA A 4 -11.13 4.75 4.39
N TYR A 5 -10.38 5.02 3.31
CA TYR A 5 -9.20 5.88 3.39
C TYR A 5 -9.56 7.31 3.78
N LYS A 6 -10.60 7.88 3.14
CA LYS A 6 -11.04 9.24 3.45
C LYS A 6 -11.49 9.36 4.91
N HIS A 7 -12.27 8.40 5.40
CA HIS A 7 -12.75 8.39 6.76
C HIS A 7 -11.60 8.29 7.76
N ARG A 8 -10.67 7.35 7.52
CA ARG A 8 -9.52 7.13 8.41
C ARG A 8 -8.62 8.36 8.46
N ASP A 9 -8.32 8.96 7.31
CA ASP A 9 -7.44 10.13 7.22
C ASP A 9 -8.05 11.30 7.98
N MET A 10 -9.34 11.54 7.82
CA MET A 10 -10.05 12.61 8.50
C MET A 10 -10.11 12.37 10.02
N TYR A 11 -10.41 11.14 10.43
CA TYR A 11 -10.48 10.77 11.85
C TYR A 11 -9.13 10.95 12.55
N ASN A 12 -8.04 10.62 11.89
CA ASN A 12 -6.69 10.73 12.44
C ASN A 12 -6.06 12.11 12.27
N GLY A 13 -6.79 13.09 11.69
CA GLY A 13 -6.26 14.43 11.45
C GLY A 13 -5.16 14.46 10.38
N LEU A 14 -5.14 13.49 9.48
CA LEU A 14 -4.15 13.40 8.42
C LEU A 14 -4.58 14.22 7.20
N THR A 15 -3.65 14.34 6.22
CA THR A 15 -3.95 14.98 4.94
C THR A 15 -5.15 14.31 4.28
N VAL A 16 -6.06 15.12 3.74
CA VAL A 16 -7.29 14.61 3.12
C VAL A 16 -6.95 13.77 1.90
N CYS A 17 -7.59 12.61 1.78
CA CYS A 17 -7.43 11.72 0.64
C CYS A 17 -7.92 12.39 -0.64
N ASP A 18 -7.06 12.48 -1.67
CA ASP A 18 -7.38 13.04 -2.98
C ASP A 18 -7.52 11.98 -4.07
N ILE A 19 -7.57 10.71 -3.70
CA ILE A 19 -7.64 9.58 -4.62
C ILE A 19 -9.07 9.39 -5.09
N ASP A 20 -9.26 9.32 -6.41
CA ASP A 20 -10.52 8.90 -7.03
C ASP A 20 -10.39 7.46 -7.56
N ILE A 21 -11.55 6.89 -7.92
CA ILE A 21 -11.62 5.48 -8.29
C ILE A 21 -10.87 5.19 -9.59
N ASP A 22 -10.93 6.09 -10.58
CA ASP A 22 -10.25 5.88 -11.85
C ASP A 22 -8.73 5.91 -11.69
N TRP A 23 -8.24 6.88 -10.91
CA TRP A 23 -6.81 6.96 -10.61
C TRP A 23 -6.33 5.71 -9.87
N MET A 24 -7.13 5.24 -8.90
CA MET A 24 -6.77 4.07 -8.12
C MET A 24 -6.70 2.80 -8.98
N ILE A 25 -7.64 2.62 -9.89
CA ILE A 25 -7.62 1.47 -10.81
C ILE A 25 -6.34 1.49 -11.65
N ASP A 26 -6.02 2.64 -12.26
CA ASP A 26 -4.90 2.73 -13.19
C ASP A 26 -3.53 2.70 -12.51
N ASN A 27 -3.42 3.27 -11.31
CA ASN A 27 -2.12 3.48 -10.67
C ASN A 27 -1.84 2.54 -9.50
N ILE A 28 -2.85 1.88 -8.97
CA ILE A 28 -2.72 0.98 -7.82
C ILE A 28 -3.18 -0.43 -8.19
N ILE A 29 -4.45 -0.61 -8.51
CA ILE A 29 -5.06 -1.95 -8.65
C ILE A 29 -4.44 -2.72 -9.83
N LYS A 30 -4.15 -2.04 -10.94
CA LYS A 30 -3.53 -2.66 -12.11
C LYS A 30 -2.02 -2.84 -11.99
N LYS A 31 -1.41 -2.39 -10.90
CA LYS A 31 0.04 -2.45 -10.70
C LYS A 31 0.41 -3.56 -9.72
N PRO A 32 1.59 -4.15 -9.89
CA PRO A 32 2.08 -5.11 -8.90
C PRO A 32 2.45 -4.44 -7.60
N CYS A 33 2.44 -5.20 -6.51
CA CYS A 33 2.95 -4.74 -5.22
C CYS A 33 4.39 -4.24 -5.37
N VAL A 34 4.64 -3.03 -4.89
CA VAL A 34 5.96 -2.40 -5.03
C VAL A 34 7.05 -3.17 -4.26
N TYR A 35 6.66 -3.90 -3.22
CA TYR A 35 7.61 -4.63 -2.37
C TYR A 35 7.90 -6.06 -2.82
N CYS A 36 6.86 -6.83 -3.17
CA CYS A 36 7.03 -8.24 -3.52
C CYS A 36 6.61 -8.60 -4.94
N GLY A 37 6.00 -7.67 -5.68
CA GLY A 37 5.61 -7.89 -7.07
C GLY A 37 4.31 -8.66 -7.29
N ASP A 38 3.62 -9.06 -6.22
CA ASP A 38 2.36 -9.79 -6.34
C ASP A 38 1.26 -8.88 -6.90
N THR A 39 0.40 -9.46 -7.73
CA THR A 39 -0.73 -8.73 -8.34
C THR A 39 -2.06 -9.01 -7.65
N HIS A 40 -2.06 -9.85 -6.60
CA HIS A 40 -3.26 -10.26 -5.91
C HIS A 40 -3.55 -9.36 -4.71
N ARG A 41 -4.79 -8.89 -4.59
CA ARG A 41 -5.26 -8.08 -3.46
C ARG A 41 -4.41 -6.82 -3.23
N VAL A 42 -4.11 -6.10 -4.31
CA VAL A 42 -3.31 -4.88 -4.24
C VAL A 42 -4.18 -3.71 -3.82
N GLY A 43 -3.70 -2.94 -2.85
CA GLY A 43 -4.32 -1.71 -2.39
C GLY A 43 -3.27 -0.64 -2.16
N CYS A 44 -3.68 0.46 -1.53
CA CYS A 44 -2.77 1.58 -1.25
C CYS A 44 -2.01 1.37 0.05
N ASP A 45 -0.71 1.64 0.00
CA ASP A 45 0.14 1.74 1.18
C ASP A 45 0.72 3.15 1.26
N ARG A 46 0.64 3.79 2.41
CA ARG A 46 1.21 5.12 2.59
C ARG A 46 2.72 5.05 2.73
N ILE A 47 3.43 5.85 1.95
CA ILE A 47 4.88 5.96 2.05
C ILE A 47 5.25 6.49 3.44
N ASN A 48 4.61 7.58 3.84
CA ASN A 48 4.78 8.20 5.15
C ASN A 48 3.48 8.11 5.94
N ASN A 49 3.50 7.40 7.07
CA ASN A 49 2.32 7.16 7.89
C ASN A 49 1.83 8.43 8.61
N ASN A 50 2.60 9.50 8.60
CA ASN A 50 2.21 10.79 9.17
C ASN A 50 1.31 11.61 8.24
N PHE A 51 1.17 11.20 6.99
CA PHE A 51 0.30 11.83 6.01
C PHE A 51 -0.79 10.88 5.57
N GLY A 52 -1.84 11.42 4.94
CA GLY A 52 -2.98 10.64 4.49
C GLY A 52 -2.75 9.91 3.16
N HIS A 53 -3.83 9.33 2.64
CA HIS A 53 -3.84 8.62 1.37
C HIS A 53 -3.96 9.62 0.23
N THR A 54 -2.84 10.26 -0.13
CA THR A 54 -2.75 11.18 -1.27
C THR A 54 -2.00 10.53 -2.41
N LYS A 55 -2.23 11.01 -3.64
CA LYS A 55 -1.64 10.43 -4.86
C LYS A 55 -0.11 10.35 -4.80
N ASP A 56 0.52 11.31 -4.14
CA ASP A 56 1.98 11.35 -4.00
C ASP A 56 2.49 10.61 -2.76
N ASN A 57 1.61 10.08 -1.93
CA ASN A 57 2.00 9.40 -0.68
C ASN A 57 1.56 7.94 -0.65
N VAL A 58 1.11 7.37 -1.76
CA VAL A 58 0.67 5.98 -1.80
C VAL A 58 1.39 5.20 -2.90
N VAL A 59 1.58 3.91 -2.64
CA VAL A 59 2.13 2.95 -3.60
C VAL A 59 1.28 1.69 -3.62
N PRO A 60 1.32 0.93 -4.74
CA PRO A 60 0.65 -0.37 -4.77
C PRO A 60 1.27 -1.34 -3.77
N CYS A 61 0.45 -1.96 -2.95
CA CYS A 61 0.92 -2.90 -1.94
C CYS A 61 -0.10 -4.02 -1.77
N CYS A 62 0.35 -5.26 -1.84
CA CYS A 62 -0.54 -6.40 -1.62
C CYS A 62 -0.93 -6.47 -0.14
N TYR A 63 -2.02 -7.19 0.13
CA TYR A 63 -2.57 -7.30 1.48
C TYR A 63 -1.54 -7.85 2.47
N GLU A 64 -0.78 -8.86 2.07
CA GLU A 64 0.19 -9.51 2.95
C GLU A 64 1.36 -8.60 3.32
N CYS A 65 1.89 -7.85 2.35
CA CYS A 65 2.93 -6.86 2.63
C CYS A 65 2.40 -5.72 3.50
N ASN A 66 1.17 -5.29 3.26
CA ASN A 66 0.57 -4.23 4.06
C ASN A 66 0.36 -4.66 5.51
N CYS A 67 -0.09 -5.89 5.73
CA CYS A 67 -0.24 -6.45 7.07
C CYS A 67 1.12 -6.61 7.77
N ALA A 68 2.14 -7.05 7.05
CA ALA A 68 3.49 -7.21 7.60
C ALA A 68 4.08 -5.86 8.00
N ARG A 69 3.89 -4.85 7.15
CA ARG A 69 4.41 -3.51 7.43
C ARG A 69 3.72 -2.89 8.63
N ASN A 70 2.40 -2.79 8.58
CA ASN A 70 1.60 -2.06 9.57
C ASN A 70 2.29 -0.73 9.92
N ASN A 71 2.61 -0.49 11.20
CA ASN A 71 3.42 0.64 11.65
C ASN A 71 4.82 0.19 12.12
N ASN A 72 5.21 -1.05 11.80
CA ASN A 72 6.44 -1.66 12.31
C ASN A 72 7.66 -1.34 11.45
N PHE A 73 7.46 -1.12 10.15
CA PHE A 73 8.56 -0.94 9.21
C PHE A 73 8.32 0.29 8.35
N SER A 74 9.41 0.98 7.99
CA SER A 74 9.36 2.11 7.07
C SER A 74 9.15 1.61 5.64
N HIS A 75 8.81 2.54 4.74
CA HIS A 75 8.71 2.26 3.32
C HIS A 75 10.02 1.66 2.79
N GLU A 76 11.14 2.23 3.18
CA GLU A 76 12.47 1.77 2.74
C GLU A 76 12.80 0.39 3.29
N GLU A 77 12.49 0.12 4.54
CA GLU A 77 12.71 -1.19 5.15
C GLU A 77 11.86 -2.28 4.49
N MET A 78 10.68 -1.91 3.99
CA MET A 78 9.79 -2.86 3.33
C MET A 78 10.38 -3.40 2.02
N PHE A 79 11.28 -2.67 1.35
CA PHE A 79 11.93 -3.22 0.17
C PHE A 79 12.84 -4.41 0.50
N VAL A 80 13.41 -4.43 1.70
CA VAL A 80 14.19 -5.58 2.18
C VAL A 80 13.25 -6.73 2.55
N LEU A 81 12.24 -6.46 3.37
CA LEU A 81 11.27 -7.48 3.80
C LEU A 81 10.49 -8.03 2.61
N GLY A 82 10.14 -7.18 1.66
CA GLY A 82 9.41 -7.57 0.45
C GLY A 82 10.15 -8.60 -0.39
N LYS A 83 11.47 -8.54 -0.43
CA LYS A 83 12.28 -9.55 -1.13
C LYS A 83 12.12 -10.93 -0.49
N ALA A 84 12.09 -10.98 0.84
CA ALA A 84 11.86 -12.22 1.57
C ALA A 84 10.44 -12.76 1.33
N ILE A 85 9.45 -11.86 1.36
CA ILE A 85 8.05 -12.23 1.08
C ILE A 85 7.92 -12.76 -0.34
N LYS A 86 8.54 -12.11 -1.32
CA LYS A 86 8.57 -12.56 -2.71
C LYS A 86 9.14 -13.96 -2.82
N TYR A 87 10.27 -14.20 -2.18
CA TYR A 87 10.91 -15.51 -2.18
C TYR A 87 9.98 -16.59 -1.62
N ILE A 88 9.33 -16.31 -0.50
CA ILE A 88 8.39 -17.25 0.11
C ILE A 88 7.24 -17.57 -0.85
N LYS A 89 6.65 -16.55 -1.49
CA LYS A 89 5.54 -16.74 -2.42
C LYS A 89 5.94 -17.53 -3.65
N GLU A 90 7.16 -17.34 -4.14
CA GLU A 90 7.67 -18.10 -5.29
C GLU A 90 7.83 -19.59 -4.98
N GLN A 91 7.97 -19.96 -3.71
CA GLN A 91 8.07 -21.37 -3.27
C GLN A 91 6.70 -22.02 -3.11
N ARG A 92 5.62 -21.25 -3.11
CA ARG A 92 4.25 -21.76 -3.04
C ARG A 92 3.80 -22.25 -4.41
N GLU A 93 3.03 -23.33 -4.42
CA GLU A 93 2.48 -23.88 -5.66
C GLU A 93 0.99 -23.56 -5.80
#